data_d00d22bd8ef1cf2fab891b7b04b7b136
#
_entry.id   d00d22bd8ef1cf2fab891b7b04b7b136
#
_cell.length_a   1.000
_cell.length_b   1.000
_cell.length_c   1.000
_cell.angle_alpha   90.00
_cell.angle_beta   90.00
_cell.angle_gamma   90.00
#
_symmetry.space_group_name_H-M   'P 1'
#
loop_
_entity.id
_entity.type
_entity.pdbx_description
1 polymer ?
#
loop_
_entity_poly.entity_id
_entity_poly.type
_entity_poly.pdbx_seq_one_letter_code
_entity_poly.pdbx_strand_id
1 'polypeptide(L)'
;LVRKFNNRFGETFVEPKMMEQMVKVPGLDGEKMGKSESDNTIDLNMPIEIVRQRYLTKGITDEQRKRSADPGDPYNRCKSVYPVHELITAGETESRDIAKACTSATIGCVECKHRLVDSIAKILEPFQGARTKLAGRTDYVREVLHEGGKKARAIIAETTAQVRDKMGIVLYRRS
;
A
#
# COMPACT_ATOMS: atom_id res chain seq x y z
N LEU A 1 17.64 -7.76 14.98
CA LEU A 1 18.33 -9.03 14.69
C LEU A 1 19.64 -8.78 13.95
N VAL A 2 19.67 -8.09 12.80
CA VAL A 2 20.85 -7.84 11.96
C VAL A 2 22.02 -7.25 12.77
N ARG A 3 21.82 -6.12 13.44
CA ARG A 3 22.89 -5.49 14.27
C ARG A 3 23.43 -6.41 15.35
N LYS A 4 22.56 -7.15 16.04
CA LYS A 4 22.99 -8.09 17.08
C LYS A 4 23.85 -9.23 16.51
N PHE A 5 23.50 -9.70 15.31
CA PHE A 5 24.28 -10.74 14.63
C PHE A 5 25.65 -10.19 14.19
N ASN A 6 25.64 -9.06 13.47
CA ASN A 6 26.86 -8.44 12.95
C ASN A 6 27.84 -8.06 14.08
N ASN A 7 27.34 -7.53 15.21
CA ASN A 7 28.17 -7.21 16.37
C ASN A 7 28.81 -8.44 17.02
N ARG A 8 28.13 -9.60 16.97
CA ARG A 8 28.64 -10.82 17.62
C ARG A 8 29.54 -11.65 16.72
N PHE A 9 29.23 -11.71 15.42
CA PHE A 9 29.84 -12.64 14.45
C PHE A 9 30.58 -11.93 13.31
N GLY A 10 30.64 -10.59 13.33
CA GLY A 10 31.21 -9.77 12.25
C GLY A 10 30.19 -9.50 11.13
N GLU A 11 30.48 -8.47 10.33
CA GLU A 11 29.59 -8.03 9.25
C GLU A 11 29.26 -9.17 8.29
N THR A 12 27.97 -9.48 8.18
CA THR A 12 27.42 -10.52 7.33
C THR A 12 26.16 -10.03 6.61
N PHE A 13 25.35 -9.27 7.29
CA PHE A 13 24.10 -8.74 6.76
C PHE A 13 24.21 -7.25 6.56
N VAL A 14 23.66 -6.77 5.44
CA VAL A 14 23.43 -5.33 5.22
C VAL A 14 22.38 -4.85 6.23
N GLU A 15 22.68 -3.79 6.97
CA GLU A 15 21.70 -3.22 7.88
C GLU A 15 20.51 -2.67 7.11
N PRO A 16 19.28 -3.03 7.49
CA PRO A 16 18.09 -2.47 6.86
C PRO A 16 17.98 -0.98 7.17
N LYS A 17 17.76 -0.18 6.15
CA LYS A 17 17.47 1.25 6.27
C LYS A 17 15.95 1.43 6.26
N MET A 18 15.45 2.28 7.15
CA MET A 18 14.06 2.71 7.06
C MET A 18 13.93 3.66 5.86
N MET A 19 12.86 3.48 5.09
CA MET A 19 12.52 4.44 4.04
C MET A 19 12.10 5.76 4.71
N GLU A 20 12.58 6.89 4.20
CA GLU A 20 12.28 8.22 4.74
C GLU A 20 10.81 8.59 4.61
N GLN A 21 10.13 8.00 3.61
CA GLN A 21 8.72 8.22 3.34
C GLN A 21 7.90 6.97 3.64
N MET A 22 7.67 6.70 4.91
CA MET A 22 6.70 5.67 5.31
C MET A 22 5.36 6.35 5.59
N VAL A 23 4.45 6.30 4.62
CA VAL A 23 3.10 6.81 4.78
C VAL A 23 2.16 5.65 5.12
N LYS A 24 1.38 5.84 6.19
CA LYS A 24 0.29 4.92 6.51
C LYS A 24 -0.91 5.26 5.62
N VAL A 25 -1.37 4.30 4.83
CA VAL A 25 -2.60 4.48 4.05
C VAL A 25 -3.79 4.35 5.00
N PRO A 26 -4.63 5.38 5.15
CA PRO A 26 -5.83 5.29 5.96
C PRO A 26 -6.88 4.40 5.28
N GLY A 27 -7.56 3.61 6.07
CA GLY A 27 -8.72 2.85 5.64
C GLY A 27 -10.00 3.68 5.58
N LEU A 28 -11.11 3.02 5.32
CA LEU A 28 -12.42 3.69 5.18
C LEU A 28 -12.90 4.34 6.48
N ASP A 29 -12.47 3.83 7.63
CA ASP A 29 -12.75 4.35 8.98
C ASP A 29 -11.73 5.39 9.47
N GLY A 30 -10.73 5.72 8.66
CA GLY A 30 -9.64 6.63 9.01
C GLY A 30 -8.51 6.00 9.82
N GLU A 31 -8.64 4.75 10.24
CA GLU A 31 -7.57 3.99 10.88
C GLU A 31 -6.64 3.37 9.82
N LYS A 32 -5.55 2.75 10.25
CA LYS A 32 -4.61 2.11 9.32
C LYS A 32 -5.29 0.99 8.53
N MET A 33 -5.24 1.06 7.20
CA MET A 33 -5.68 -0.02 6.34
C MET A 33 -4.91 -1.32 6.62
N GLY A 34 -5.61 -2.41 6.91
CA GLY A 34 -5.01 -3.69 7.27
C GLY A 34 -5.78 -4.88 6.71
N LYS A 35 -5.07 -5.96 6.31
CA LYS A 35 -5.69 -7.16 5.74
C LYS A 35 -6.62 -7.92 6.70
N SER A 36 -6.41 -7.79 8.00
CA SER A 36 -7.25 -8.42 9.03
C SER A 36 -8.64 -7.79 9.14
N GLU A 37 -8.82 -6.60 8.60
CA GLU A 37 -10.06 -5.82 8.66
C GLU A 37 -10.60 -5.62 7.24
N SER A 38 -11.30 -6.63 6.73
CA SER A 38 -11.81 -6.65 5.35
C SER A 38 -12.73 -5.47 5.03
N ASP A 39 -13.44 -4.95 6.03
CA ASP A 39 -14.39 -3.85 5.88
C ASP A 39 -13.74 -2.47 5.78
N ASN A 40 -12.51 -2.34 6.27
CA ASN A 40 -11.72 -1.12 6.26
C ASN A 40 -10.78 -1.01 5.05
N THR A 41 -10.63 -2.08 4.27
CA THR A 41 -9.57 -2.22 3.25
C THR A 41 -10.12 -2.10 1.82
N ILE A 42 -9.38 -1.43 0.96
CA ILE A 42 -9.54 -1.48 -0.51
C ILE A 42 -8.46 -2.39 -1.08
N ASP A 43 -8.88 -3.53 -1.63
CA ASP A 43 -7.98 -4.48 -2.28
C ASP A 43 -7.68 -4.03 -3.72
N LEU A 44 -6.43 -4.25 -4.18
CA LEU A 44 -6.00 -3.90 -5.54
C LEU A 44 -6.79 -4.61 -6.65
N ASN A 45 -7.41 -5.75 -6.34
CA ASN A 45 -8.25 -6.51 -7.28
C ASN A 45 -9.74 -6.21 -7.14
N MET A 46 -10.12 -5.30 -6.24
CA MET A 46 -11.52 -4.98 -6.00
C MET A 46 -12.11 -4.27 -7.22
N PRO A 47 -13.29 -4.71 -7.74
CA PRO A 47 -13.97 -3.99 -8.80
C PRO A 47 -14.23 -2.53 -8.41
N ILE A 48 -14.08 -1.62 -9.36
CA ILE A 48 -14.16 -0.18 -9.07
C ILE A 48 -15.53 0.24 -8.55
N GLU A 49 -16.59 -0.46 -8.98
CA GLU A 49 -17.95 -0.24 -8.50
C GLU A 49 -18.08 -0.55 -6.99
N ILE A 50 -17.40 -1.60 -6.53
CA ILE A 50 -17.36 -1.96 -5.11
C ILE A 50 -16.53 -0.94 -4.33
N VAL A 51 -15.39 -0.47 -4.88
CA VAL A 51 -14.59 0.61 -4.30
C VAL A 51 -15.46 1.86 -4.13
N ARG A 52 -16.21 2.23 -5.17
CA ARG A 52 -17.12 3.38 -5.17
C ARG A 52 -18.19 3.24 -4.09
N GLN A 53 -18.86 2.10 -4.05
CA GLN A 53 -19.87 1.82 -3.03
C GLN A 53 -19.29 1.92 -1.61
N ARG A 54 -18.10 1.34 -1.37
CA ARG A 54 -17.43 1.40 -0.06
C ARG A 54 -17.11 2.82 0.37
N TYR A 55 -16.51 3.64 -0.51
CA TYR A 55 -16.23 5.03 -0.17
C TYR A 55 -17.49 5.84 0.07
N LEU A 56 -18.53 5.65 -0.74
CA LEU A 56 -19.81 6.37 -0.56
C LEU A 56 -20.49 6.02 0.76
N THR A 57 -20.45 4.76 1.17
CA THR A 57 -21.17 4.29 2.36
C THR A 57 -20.33 4.33 3.65
N LYS A 58 -19.03 4.00 3.58
CA LYS A 58 -18.17 3.81 4.75
C LYS A 58 -17.04 4.84 4.87
N GLY A 59 -16.63 5.49 3.77
CA GLY A 59 -15.53 6.46 3.81
C GLY A 59 -15.85 7.66 4.69
N ILE A 60 -15.12 7.81 5.79
CA ILE A 60 -15.32 8.90 6.76
C ILE A 60 -14.79 10.21 6.17
N THR A 61 -15.64 11.22 6.18
CA THR A 61 -15.33 12.61 5.84
C THR A 61 -15.40 13.50 7.09
N ASP A 62 -15.56 14.80 6.91
CA ASP A 62 -15.79 15.74 8.01
C ASP A 62 -17.21 15.56 8.58
N GLU A 63 -17.31 14.90 9.73
CA GLU A 63 -18.59 14.61 10.41
C GLU A 63 -19.28 15.86 10.95
N GLN A 64 -18.55 16.96 11.13
CA GLN A 64 -19.13 18.23 11.58
C GLN A 64 -19.77 19.01 10.44
N ARG A 65 -19.42 18.70 9.18
CA ARG A 65 -20.02 19.28 7.99
C ARG A 65 -21.39 18.67 7.74
N LYS A 66 -22.47 19.40 8.05
CA LYS A 66 -23.84 18.88 7.94
C LYS A 66 -24.47 19.12 6.57
N ARG A 67 -24.05 20.15 5.84
CA ARG A 67 -24.57 20.50 4.52
C ARG A 67 -23.43 20.64 3.53
N SER A 68 -23.68 20.40 2.27
CA SER A 68 -22.70 20.61 1.19
C SER A 68 -22.26 22.07 1.07
N ALA A 69 -23.12 23.01 1.47
CA ALA A 69 -22.84 24.44 1.51
C ALA A 69 -22.04 24.90 2.73
N ASP A 70 -21.80 24.03 3.71
CA ASP A 70 -20.97 24.35 4.88
C ASP A 70 -19.50 24.15 4.51
N PRO A 71 -18.57 25.03 4.97
CA PRO A 71 -17.14 24.81 4.83
C PRO A 71 -16.70 23.54 5.53
N GLY A 72 -15.87 22.74 4.84
CA GLY A 72 -15.27 21.53 5.43
C GLY A 72 -13.86 21.79 5.92
N ASP A 73 -13.34 20.85 6.73
CA ASP A 73 -11.94 20.82 7.17
C ASP A 73 -11.28 19.51 6.69
N PRO A 74 -10.65 19.56 5.49
CA PRO A 74 -10.04 18.38 4.91
C PRO A 74 -8.85 17.86 5.72
N TYR A 75 -8.11 18.76 6.37
CA TYR A 75 -6.84 18.42 7.03
C TYR A 75 -7.00 17.84 8.44
N ASN A 76 -7.96 18.31 9.21
CA ASN A 76 -8.08 17.91 10.62
C ASN A 76 -9.29 17.00 10.88
N ARG A 77 -10.36 17.11 10.11
CA ARG A 77 -11.62 16.43 10.37
C ARG A 77 -11.97 15.34 9.35
N CYS A 78 -11.41 15.40 8.13
CA CYS A 78 -11.62 14.37 7.12
C CYS A 78 -10.60 13.24 7.30
N LYS A 79 -10.98 12.17 8.02
CA LYS A 79 -10.04 11.12 8.46
C LYS A 79 -9.68 10.09 7.40
N SER A 80 -10.53 9.87 6.42
CA SER A 80 -10.35 8.82 5.41
C SER A 80 -10.17 9.40 4.01
N VAL A 81 -11.13 10.16 3.52
CA VAL A 81 -11.22 10.52 2.10
C VAL A 81 -10.10 11.48 1.67
N TYR A 82 -9.91 12.59 2.38
CA TYR A 82 -8.91 13.57 1.98
C TYR A 82 -7.45 13.09 2.15
N PRO A 83 -7.07 12.42 3.24
CA PRO A 83 -5.70 11.87 3.35
C PRO A 83 -5.36 10.88 2.22
N VAL A 84 -6.36 10.13 1.71
CA VAL A 84 -6.13 9.26 0.55
C VAL A 84 -6.00 10.08 -0.74
N HIS A 85 -6.72 11.20 -0.90
CA HIS A 85 -6.48 12.13 -2.00
C HIS A 85 -5.02 12.63 -2.02
N GLU A 86 -4.48 13.03 -0.87
CA GLU A 86 -3.07 13.47 -0.78
C GLU A 86 -2.08 12.39 -1.22
N LEU A 87 -2.40 11.13 -1.00
CA LEU A 87 -1.53 10.00 -1.33
C LEU A 87 -1.57 9.60 -2.80
N ILE A 88 -2.74 9.72 -3.45
CA ILE A 88 -2.97 9.08 -4.74
C ILE A 88 -3.27 10.04 -5.90
N THR A 89 -3.69 11.27 -5.63
CA THR A 89 -3.86 12.24 -6.72
C THR A 89 -2.51 12.66 -7.29
N ALA A 90 -2.41 12.62 -8.61
CA ALA A 90 -1.18 12.87 -9.34
C ALA A 90 -0.74 14.34 -9.24
N GLY A 91 -0.15 14.70 -8.12
CA GLY A 91 0.46 16.00 -7.88
C GLY A 91 -0.18 16.76 -6.71
N GLU A 92 0.69 17.46 -5.99
CA GLU A 92 0.31 18.32 -4.86
C GLU A 92 -0.75 19.39 -5.23
N THR A 93 -0.80 19.79 -6.49
CA THR A 93 -1.72 20.84 -6.96
C THR A 93 -3.17 20.37 -6.93
N GLU A 94 -3.45 19.16 -7.44
CA GLU A 94 -4.82 18.63 -7.51
C GLU A 94 -5.42 18.35 -6.13
N SER A 95 -4.64 17.78 -5.21
CA SER A 95 -5.08 17.55 -3.82
C SER A 95 -5.33 18.88 -3.09
N ARG A 96 -4.48 19.88 -3.30
CA ARG A 96 -4.67 21.23 -2.74
C ARG A 96 -5.92 21.93 -3.29
N ASP A 97 -6.25 21.74 -4.57
CA ASP A 97 -7.45 22.32 -5.18
C ASP A 97 -8.72 21.66 -4.63
N ILE A 98 -8.68 20.35 -4.37
CA ILE A 98 -9.74 19.64 -3.65
C ILE A 98 -9.90 20.19 -2.22
N ALA A 99 -8.80 20.45 -1.51
CA ALA A 99 -8.85 21.05 -0.18
C ALA A 99 -9.46 22.44 -0.19
N LYS A 100 -9.04 23.30 -1.13
CA LYS A 100 -9.61 24.65 -1.32
C LYS A 100 -11.10 24.57 -1.62
N ALA A 101 -11.51 23.68 -2.53
CA ALA A 101 -12.91 23.50 -2.87
C ALA A 101 -13.75 22.98 -1.68
N CYS A 102 -13.16 22.15 -0.82
CA CYS A 102 -13.79 21.68 0.42
C CYS A 102 -13.97 22.84 1.42
N THR A 103 -12.92 23.62 1.68
CA THR A 103 -12.95 24.76 2.63
C THR A 103 -13.80 25.91 2.17
N SER A 104 -13.93 26.15 0.85
CA SER A 104 -14.81 27.14 0.26
C SER A 104 -16.23 26.65 0.02
N ALA A 105 -16.55 25.41 0.41
CA ALA A 105 -17.86 24.77 0.19
C ALA A 105 -18.29 24.66 -1.28
N THR A 106 -17.34 24.71 -2.23
CA THR A 106 -17.61 24.57 -3.67
C THR A 106 -17.69 23.11 -4.11
N ILE A 107 -17.25 22.15 -3.27
CA ILE A 107 -17.41 20.72 -3.50
C ILE A 107 -18.09 20.05 -2.30
N GLY A 108 -19.06 19.17 -2.54
CA GLY A 108 -19.69 18.33 -1.51
C GLY A 108 -18.87 17.06 -1.21
N CYS A 109 -19.10 16.45 -0.04
CA CYS A 109 -18.37 15.22 0.33
C CYS A 109 -18.65 14.04 -0.63
N VAL A 110 -19.85 13.94 -1.17
CA VAL A 110 -20.20 12.88 -2.15
C VAL A 110 -19.41 13.07 -3.45
N GLU A 111 -19.36 14.28 -3.99
CA GLU A 111 -18.58 14.57 -5.19
C GLU A 111 -17.08 14.36 -4.94
N CYS A 112 -16.58 14.78 -3.79
CA CYS A 112 -15.19 14.54 -3.38
C CYS A 112 -14.87 13.03 -3.38
N LYS A 113 -15.75 12.19 -2.84
CA LYS A 113 -15.61 10.72 -2.88
C LYS A 113 -15.60 10.18 -4.32
N HIS A 114 -16.44 10.70 -5.21
CA HIS A 114 -16.43 10.30 -6.62
C HIS A 114 -15.09 10.62 -7.28
N ARG A 115 -14.57 11.84 -7.12
CA ARG A 115 -13.24 12.22 -7.65
C ARG A 115 -12.13 11.34 -7.09
N LEU A 116 -12.18 11.00 -5.78
CA LEU A 116 -11.24 10.07 -5.19
C LEU A 116 -11.26 8.71 -5.88
N VAL A 117 -12.44 8.14 -6.06
CA VAL A 117 -12.58 6.81 -6.70
C VAL A 117 -12.13 6.84 -8.16
N ASP A 118 -12.35 7.92 -8.88
CA ASP A 118 -11.87 8.07 -10.26
C ASP A 118 -10.33 8.12 -10.32
N SER A 119 -9.68 8.72 -9.32
CA SER A 119 -8.22 8.70 -9.19
C SER A 119 -7.71 7.30 -8.80
N ILE A 120 -8.40 6.60 -7.90
CA ILE A 120 -8.11 5.19 -7.56
C ILE A 120 -8.24 4.31 -8.80
N ALA A 121 -9.29 4.49 -9.60
CA ALA A 121 -9.51 3.70 -10.82
C ALA A 121 -8.32 3.78 -11.78
N LYS A 122 -7.79 4.98 -12.01
CA LYS A 122 -6.61 5.19 -12.86
C LYS A 122 -5.37 4.42 -12.37
N ILE A 123 -5.23 4.28 -11.04
CA ILE A 123 -4.12 3.53 -10.44
C ILE A 123 -4.36 2.01 -10.54
N LEU A 124 -5.60 1.55 -10.31
CA LEU A 124 -5.93 0.12 -10.29
C LEU A 124 -5.98 -0.50 -11.69
N GLU A 125 -6.41 0.25 -12.70
CA GLU A 125 -6.58 -0.24 -14.07
C GLU A 125 -5.35 -0.99 -14.62
N PRO A 126 -4.12 -0.44 -14.59
CA PRO A 126 -2.96 -1.14 -15.11
C PRO A 126 -2.65 -2.44 -14.34
N PHE A 127 -2.86 -2.48 -13.03
CA PHE A 127 -2.67 -3.69 -12.22
C PHE A 127 -3.70 -4.77 -12.56
N GLN A 128 -4.97 -4.40 -12.64
CA GLN A 128 -6.05 -5.32 -12.96
C GLN A 128 -5.92 -5.85 -14.39
N GLY A 129 -5.54 -4.97 -15.34
CA GLY A 129 -5.26 -5.36 -16.71
C GLY A 129 -4.07 -6.33 -16.83
N ALA A 130 -2.97 -6.07 -16.12
CA ALA A 130 -1.83 -6.98 -16.07
C ALA A 130 -2.20 -8.33 -15.45
N ARG A 131 -2.94 -8.32 -14.33
CA ARG A 131 -3.42 -9.55 -13.67
C ARG A 131 -4.28 -10.38 -14.59
N THR A 132 -5.24 -9.77 -15.30
CA THR A 132 -6.13 -10.47 -16.24
C THR A 132 -5.33 -11.14 -17.35
N LYS A 133 -4.32 -10.44 -17.93
CA LYS A 133 -3.43 -11.00 -18.94
C LYS A 133 -2.60 -12.18 -18.43
N LEU A 134 -2.15 -12.11 -17.17
CA LEU A 134 -1.32 -13.16 -16.56
C LEU A 134 -2.14 -14.35 -16.04
N ALA A 135 -3.40 -14.16 -15.69
CA ALA A 135 -4.27 -15.23 -15.17
C ALA A 135 -4.40 -16.43 -16.14
N GLY A 136 -4.38 -16.16 -17.46
CA GLY A 136 -4.39 -17.21 -18.50
C GLY A 136 -3.00 -17.77 -18.86
N ARG A 137 -1.91 -17.25 -18.26
CA ARG A 137 -0.52 -17.63 -18.59
C ARG A 137 0.18 -18.32 -17.43
N THR A 138 -0.42 -19.35 -16.91
CA THR A 138 0.08 -20.07 -15.72
C THR A 138 1.49 -20.63 -15.92
N ASP A 139 1.83 -21.08 -17.12
CA ASP A 139 3.17 -21.61 -17.42
C ASP A 139 4.24 -20.51 -17.34
N TYR A 140 3.96 -19.34 -17.90
CA TYR A 140 4.84 -18.19 -17.80
C TYR A 140 5.03 -17.76 -16.33
N VAL A 141 3.96 -17.73 -15.53
CA VAL A 141 4.06 -17.39 -14.11
C VAL A 141 4.93 -18.40 -13.36
N ARG A 142 4.77 -19.72 -13.66
CA ARG A 142 5.61 -20.78 -13.08
C ARG A 142 7.08 -20.63 -13.48
N GLU A 143 7.35 -20.32 -14.73
CA GLU A 143 8.72 -20.08 -15.23
C GLU A 143 9.37 -18.90 -14.48
N VAL A 144 8.67 -17.76 -14.37
CA VAL A 144 9.17 -16.58 -13.63
C VAL A 144 9.46 -16.92 -12.16
N LEU A 145 8.57 -17.65 -11.50
CA LEU A 145 8.78 -18.10 -10.12
C LEU A 145 9.96 -19.08 -10.00
N HIS A 146 10.11 -19.99 -10.96
CA HIS A 146 11.22 -20.96 -10.98
C HIS A 146 12.57 -20.26 -11.14
N GLU A 147 12.70 -19.39 -12.13
CA GLU A 147 13.93 -18.65 -12.39
C GLU A 147 14.25 -17.65 -11.26
N GLY A 148 13.23 -16.95 -10.75
CA GLY A 148 13.38 -16.10 -9.57
C GLY A 148 13.81 -16.91 -8.34
N GLY A 149 13.25 -18.10 -8.16
CA GLY A 149 13.62 -19.03 -7.09
C GLY A 149 15.07 -19.53 -7.20
N LYS A 150 15.60 -19.78 -8.42
CA LYS A 150 17.02 -20.10 -8.64
C LYS A 150 17.94 -18.97 -8.19
N LYS A 151 17.64 -17.74 -8.64
CA LYS A 151 18.41 -16.54 -8.26
C LYS A 151 18.41 -16.31 -6.75
N ALA A 152 17.23 -16.38 -6.13
CA ALA A 152 17.09 -16.21 -4.69
C ALA A 152 17.86 -17.30 -3.91
N ARG A 153 17.79 -18.57 -4.33
CA ARG A 153 18.55 -19.67 -3.70
C ARG A 153 20.04 -19.45 -3.76
N ALA A 154 20.58 -18.98 -4.89
CA ALA A 154 22.00 -18.71 -5.00
C ALA A 154 22.48 -17.66 -3.97
N ILE A 155 21.76 -16.53 -3.87
CA ILE A 155 22.08 -15.47 -2.90
C ILE A 155 21.93 -15.96 -1.46
N ILE A 156 20.84 -16.67 -1.16
CA ILE A 156 20.56 -17.19 0.19
C ILE A 156 21.58 -18.25 0.57
N ALA A 157 21.99 -19.12 -0.35
CA ALA A 157 22.99 -20.18 -0.06
C ALA A 157 24.34 -19.59 0.33
N GLU A 158 24.80 -18.55 -0.37
CA GLU A 158 26.03 -17.84 -0.04
C GLU A 158 25.98 -17.21 1.36
N THR A 159 24.93 -16.40 1.61
CA THR A 159 24.73 -15.76 2.92
C THR A 159 24.59 -16.79 4.04
N THR A 160 23.85 -17.88 3.79
CA THR A 160 23.67 -18.95 4.77
C THR A 160 24.97 -19.69 5.07
N ALA A 161 25.83 -19.90 4.06
CA ALA A 161 27.14 -20.51 4.26
C ALA A 161 28.01 -19.63 5.15
N GLN A 162 28.09 -18.33 4.89
CA GLN A 162 28.82 -17.38 5.74
C GLN A 162 28.30 -17.36 7.19
N VAL A 163 26.98 -17.36 7.36
CA VAL A 163 26.34 -17.40 8.71
C VAL A 163 26.76 -18.67 9.46
N ARG A 164 26.68 -19.84 8.81
CA ARG A 164 27.05 -21.12 9.42
C ARG A 164 28.50 -21.17 9.80
N ASP A 165 29.37 -20.75 8.91
CA ASP A 165 30.82 -20.69 9.17
C ASP A 165 31.13 -19.83 10.41
N LYS A 166 30.60 -18.60 10.43
CA LYS A 166 30.80 -17.66 11.55
C LYS A 166 30.20 -18.14 12.88
N MET A 167 29.12 -18.91 12.81
CA MET A 167 28.50 -19.52 14.01
C MET A 167 29.14 -20.85 14.43
N GLY A 168 30.07 -21.42 13.65
CA GLY A 168 30.65 -22.73 13.88
C GLY A 168 29.65 -23.89 13.69
N ILE A 169 28.63 -23.73 12.85
CA ILE A 169 27.62 -24.76 12.59
C ILE A 169 28.13 -25.75 11.54
N VAL A 170 28.43 -26.97 11.96
CA VAL A 170 28.82 -28.07 11.07
C VAL A 170 27.57 -28.82 10.58
N LEU A 171 27.41 -28.89 9.26
CA LEU A 171 26.34 -29.70 8.67
C LEU A 171 26.84 -31.14 8.51
N TYR A 172 26.22 -32.07 9.23
CA TYR A 172 26.38 -33.50 8.95
C TYR A 172 25.65 -33.80 7.61
N ARG A 173 26.42 -34.07 6.56
CA ARG A 173 25.84 -34.73 5.37
C ARG A 173 25.50 -36.16 5.76
N ARG A 174 24.22 -36.52 5.77
CA ARG A 174 23.85 -37.94 5.73
C ARG A 174 24.34 -38.47 4.36
N SER A 175 25.29 -39.40 4.41
CA SER A 175 25.72 -40.19 3.28
C SER A 175 24.57 -41.00 2.68
#